data_6083a1e6f95236c34c8422018ff66495
#
_entry.id   6083a1e6f95236c34c8422018ff66495
#
_cell.length_a   1.000
_cell.length_b   1.000
_cell.length_c   1.000
_cell.angle_alpha   90.00
_cell.angle_beta   90.00
_cell.angle_gamma   90.00
#
_symmetry.space_group_name_H-M   'P 1'
#
loop_
_entity.id
_entity.type
_entity.pdbx_description
1 polymer ?
#
loop_
_entity_poly.entity_id
_entity_poly.type
_entity_poly.pdbx_seq_one_letter_code
_entity_poly.pdbx_strand_id
1 'polypeptide(L)'
;VGSEMCIRDSLHSGSIFANEQGIKVIDPEFAFYGPMGYDIGNVIGNLFFAWANKAYTGGSAETQTALEQTIRETCDKTAEKLAAEYDKLVTFPLYCASAFRKAYLDGVMADSYGYAGTEIIRRVVGDSKVIEVTSVTDPAQRLPMERALIDLGIYLIKNRAGGLNGAAVTEEFRKILA
;
A
#
# COMPACT_ATOMS: atom_id res chain seq x y z
N VAL A 1 -2.74 17.00 18.21
CA VAL A 1 -3.55 16.00 18.88
C VAL A 1 -3.52 14.78 17.99
N GLY A 2 -2.82 13.76 18.43
CA GLY A 2 -2.45 12.61 17.62
C GLY A 2 -3.68 11.83 17.15
N SER A 3 -3.73 11.59 15.88
CA SER A 3 -4.50 10.53 15.25
C SER A 3 -3.80 9.18 15.48
N GLU A 4 -3.40 8.92 16.72
CA GLU A 4 -2.79 7.66 17.08
C GLU A 4 -3.89 6.61 17.20
N MET A 5 -3.82 5.63 16.33
CA MET A 5 -4.64 4.44 16.39
C MET A 5 -3.76 3.23 16.77
N CYS A 6 -4.39 2.22 17.32
CA CYS A 6 -3.74 0.92 17.46
C CYS A 6 -3.54 0.37 16.05
N ILE A 7 -2.31 0.31 15.61
CA ILE A 7 -1.91 -0.30 14.36
C ILE A 7 -1.52 -1.73 14.65
N ARG A 8 -1.80 -2.59 13.71
CA ARG A 8 -1.50 -4.01 13.82
C ARG A 8 -0.14 -4.34 13.26
N ASP A 9 0.87 -3.64 13.38
CA ASP A 9 2.18 -3.95 12.82
C ASP A 9 2.21 -5.26 12.00
N SER A 10 2.18 -5.17 10.68
CA SER A 10 2.23 -6.30 9.73
C SER A 10 0.90 -6.66 9.04
N LEU A 11 0.08 -5.68 8.66
CA LEU A 11 -1.02 -5.96 7.75
C LEU A 11 -0.46 -6.24 6.34
N HIS A 12 0.07 -7.43 6.14
CA HIS A 12 0.57 -7.90 4.85
C HIS A 12 -0.33 -9.00 4.29
N SER A 13 -0.15 -9.37 3.03
CA SER A 13 -0.99 -10.38 2.35
C SER A 13 -1.04 -11.72 3.09
N GLY A 14 0.03 -12.12 3.77
CA GLY A 14 0.09 -13.35 4.56
C GLY A 14 -0.72 -13.34 5.86
N SER A 15 -1.12 -12.17 6.38
CA SER A 15 -1.98 -12.05 7.58
C SER A 15 -3.45 -11.81 7.24
N ILE A 16 -3.83 -11.84 5.96
CA ILE A 16 -5.20 -11.63 5.51
C ILE A 16 -5.76 -12.93 4.94
N PHE A 17 -6.78 -13.47 5.59
CA PHE A 17 -7.52 -14.63 5.11
C PHE A 17 -8.88 -14.20 4.57
N ALA A 18 -9.16 -14.55 3.33
CA ALA A 18 -10.43 -14.24 2.67
C ALA A 18 -11.10 -15.52 2.16
N ASN A 19 -12.40 -15.62 2.36
CA ASN A 19 -13.25 -16.66 1.77
C ASN A 19 -14.64 -16.08 1.46
N GLU A 20 -15.56 -16.90 0.98
CA GLU A 20 -16.95 -16.51 0.69
C GLU A 20 -17.72 -15.97 1.92
N GLN A 21 -17.30 -16.31 3.13
CA GLN A 21 -17.93 -15.88 4.39
C GLN A 21 -17.37 -14.55 4.90
N GLY A 22 -16.26 -14.06 4.35
CA GLY A 22 -15.67 -12.78 4.73
C GLY A 22 -14.14 -12.78 4.81
N ILE A 23 -13.64 -11.76 5.49
CA ILE A 23 -12.20 -11.52 5.66
C ILE A 23 -11.87 -11.60 7.15
N LYS A 24 -10.78 -12.30 7.47
CA LYS A 24 -10.17 -12.30 8.81
C LYS A 24 -8.72 -11.87 8.70
N VAL A 25 -8.32 -11.01 9.61
CA VAL A 25 -6.92 -10.57 9.75
C VAL A 25 -6.39 -11.18 11.04
N ILE A 26 -5.23 -11.81 10.96
CA ILE A 26 -4.55 -12.49 12.07
C ILE A 26 -3.24 -11.79 12.42
N ASP A 27 -2.59 -12.24 13.49
CA ASP A 27 -1.24 -11.85 13.89
C ASP A 27 -1.08 -10.37 14.33
N PRO A 28 -1.75 -9.98 15.44
CA PRO A 28 -1.63 -8.63 16.00
C PRO A 28 -0.49 -8.50 17.04
N GLU A 29 0.49 -9.39 17.06
CA GLU A 29 1.44 -9.51 18.19
C GLU A 29 2.34 -8.28 18.38
N PHE A 30 2.59 -7.52 17.31
CA PHE A 30 3.39 -6.28 17.35
C PHE A 30 2.53 -5.01 17.29
N ALA A 31 1.26 -5.08 17.71
CA ALA A 31 0.39 -3.92 17.66
C ALA A 31 0.94 -2.75 18.50
N PHE A 32 0.95 -1.55 17.94
CA PHE A 32 1.40 -0.34 18.59
C PHE A 32 0.52 0.87 18.21
N TYR A 33 0.68 2.00 18.92
CA TYR A 33 0.03 3.25 18.55
C TYR A 33 0.87 4.02 17.54
N GLY A 34 0.31 4.31 16.37
CA GLY A 34 1.01 5.02 15.33
C GLY A 34 0.10 5.54 14.21
N PRO A 35 0.66 6.06 13.12
CA PRO A 35 -0.11 6.60 12.00
C PRO A 35 -0.96 5.52 11.31
N MET A 36 -2.25 5.79 11.10
CA MET A 36 -3.18 4.87 10.44
C MET A 36 -2.71 4.41 9.06
N GLY A 37 -1.98 5.27 8.34
CA GLY A 37 -1.44 4.96 7.02
C GLY A 37 -0.41 3.82 6.99
N TYR A 38 0.13 3.40 8.14
CA TYR A 38 1.13 2.33 8.20
C TYR A 38 0.60 1.00 7.67
N ASP A 39 -0.52 0.52 8.22
CA ASP A 39 -1.14 -0.74 7.78
C ASP A 39 -1.65 -0.68 6.34
N ILE A 40 -2.26 0.44 5.97
CA ILE A 40 -2.72 0.67 4.60
C ILE A 40 -1.54 0.62 3.63
N GLY A 41 -0.43 1.28 3.98
CA GLY A 41 0.80 1.28 3.19
C GLY A 41 1.40 -0.11 3.02
N ASN A 42 1.39 -0.93 4.07
CA ASN A 42 1.86 -2.31 3.99
C ASN A 42 1.04 -3.14 2.99
N VAL A 43 -0.30 -3.02 3.01
CA VAL A 43 -1.16 -3.72 2.03
C VAL A 43 -0.85 -3.27 0.61
N ILE A 44 -0.77 -1.96 0.38
CA ILE A 44 -0.45 -1.40 -0.95
C ILE A 44 0.91 -1.90 -1.44
N GLY A 45 1.95 -1.84 -0.59
CA GLY A 45 3.30 -2.31 -0.92
C GLY A 45 3.32 -3.80 -1.30
N ASN A 46 2.59 -4.63 -0.56
CA ASN A 46 2.51 -6.07 -0.84
C ASN A 46 1.85 -6.39 -2.19
N LEU A 47 0.85 -5.64 -2.59
CA LEU A 47 0.23 -5.80 -3.91
C LEU A 47 1.20 -5.47 -5.06
N PHE A 48 2.06 -4.47 -4.87
CA PHE A 48 3.10 -4.15 -5.85
C PHE A 48 4.18 -5.23 -5.96
N PHE A 49 4.53 -5.92 -4.87
CA PHE A 49 5.42 -7.09 -4.98
C PHE A 49 4.83 -8.18 -5.87
N ALA A 50 3.54 -8.48 -5.70
CA ALA A 50 2.86 -9.46 -6.53
C ALA A 50 2.85 -9.06 -8.01
N TRP A 51 2.58 -7.76 -8.30
CA TRP A 51 2.59 -7.28 -9.67
C TRP A 51 3.99 -7.32 -10.29
N ALA A 52 5.02 -6.82 -9.59
CA ALA A 52 6.40 -6.90 -10.04
C ALA A 52 6.83 -8.35 -10.34
N ASN A 53 6.55 -9.27 -9.43
CA ASN A 53 6.84 -10.69 -9.65
C ASN A 53 6.22 -11.18 -10.96
N LYS A 54 4.92 -10.95 -11.20
CA LYS A 54 4.26 -11.40 -12.42
C LYS A 54 4.75 -10.70 -13.68
N ALA A 55 5.14 -9.44 -13.59
CA ALA A 55 5.69 -8.71 -14.73
C ALA A 55 7.04 -9.29 -15.20
N TYR A 56 7.90 -9.67 -14.26
CA TYR A 56 9.24 -10.18 -14.59
C TYR A 56 9.37 -11.70 -14.75
N THR A 57 8.37 -12.46 -14.25
CA THR A 57 8.38 -13.94 -14.38
C THR A 57 7.43 -14.49 -15.45
N GLY A 58 6.89 -13.62 -16.29
CA GLY A 58 6.02 -14.05 -17.40
C GLY A 58 4.57 -14.33 -16.99
N GLY A 59 4.06 -13.63 -16.00
CA GLY A 59 2.62 -13.67 -15.65
C GLY A 59 1.75 -13.19 -16.82
N SER A 60 0.58 -13.81 -17.00
CA SER A 60 -0.34 -13.46 -18.10
C SER A 60 -0.79 -11.99 -18.01
N ALA A 61 -1.14 -11.41 -19.17
CA ALA A 61 -1.66 -10.04 -19.23
C ALA A 61 -2.92 -9.87 -18.37
N GLU A 62 -3.77 -10.88 -18.31
CA GLU A 62 -4.97 -10.91 -17.47
C GLU A 62 -4.61 -10.81 -15.97
N THR A 63 -3.60 -11.58 -15.53
CA THR A 63 -3.13 -11.53 -14.13
C THR A 63 -2.56 -10.15 -13.80
N GLN A 64 -1.76 -9.56 -14.68
CA GLN A 64 -1.20 -8.24 -14.46
C GLN A 64 -2.29 -7.16 -14.42
N THR A 65 -3.27 -7.23 -15.31
CA THR A 65 -4.43 -6.33 -15.32
C THR A 65 -5.26 -6.47 -14.04
N ALA A 66 -5.47 -7.69 -13.56
CA ALA A 66 -6.21 -7.93 -12.31
C ALA A 66 -5.46 -7.35 -11.10
N LEU A 67 -4.14 -7.49 -11.03
CA LEU A 67 -3.32 -6.91 -9.96
C LEU A 67 -3.34 -5.38 -10.01
N GLU A 68 -3.21 -4.79 -11.19
CA GLU A 68 -3.33 -3.35 -11.37
C GLU A 68 -4.69 -2.84 -10.88
N GLN A 69 -5.77 -3.49 -11.32
CA GLN A 69 -7.11 -3.12 -10.88
C GLN A 69 -7.28 -3.26 -9.37
N THR A 70 -6.75 -4.33 -8.79
CA THR A 70 -6.78 -4.54 -7.34
C THR A 70 -6.07 -3.42 -6.58
N ILE A 71 -4.91 -2.98 -7.05
CA ILE A 71 -4.17 -1.85 -6.44
C ILE A 71 -4.98 -0.56 -6.54
N ARG A 72 -5.52 -0.25 -7.72
CA ARG A 72 -6.39 0.93 -7.92
C ARG A 72 -7.56 0.93 -6.95
N GLU A 73 -8.29 -0.16 -6.93
CA GLU A 73 -9.47 -0.30 -6.06
C GLU A 73 -9.10 -0.25 -4.58
N THR A 74 -7.98 -0.84 -4.19
CA THR A 74 -7.50 -0.78 -2.80
C THR A 74 -7.23 0.67 -2.38
N CYS A 75 -6.52 1.44 -3.18
CA CYS A 75 -6.24 2.83 -2.90
C CYS A 75 -7.51 3.68 -2.85
N ASP A 76 -8.34 3.60 -3.91
CA ASP A 76 -9.48 4.50 -4.08
C ASP A 76 -10.61 4.16 -3.10
N LYS A 77 -10.93 2.87 -2.91
CA LYS A 77 -11.93 2.43 -1.92
C LYS A 77 -11.50 2.68 -0.48
N THR A 78 -10.20 2.63 -0.19
CA THR A 78 -9.69 2.99 1.13
C THR A 78 -9.93 4.46 1.41
N ALA A 79 -9.60 5.35 0.48
CA ALA A 79 -9.85 6.79 0.63
C ALA A 79 -11.35 7.09 0.77
N GLU A 80 -12.20 6.46 -0.04
CA GLU A 80 -13.66 6.61 0.01
C GLU A 80 -14.23 6.15 1.36
N LYS A 81 -13.85 4.95 1.82
CA LYS A 81 -14.35 4.39 3.08
C LYS A 81 -13.85 5.18 4.29
N LEU A 82 -12.60 5.63 4.29
CA LEU A 82 -12.08 6.49 5.35
C LEU A 82 -12.88 7.80 5.45
N ALA A 83 -13.20 8.41 4.31
CA ALA A 83 -14.01 9.62 4.27
C ALA A 83 -15.42 9.38 4.80
N ALA A 84 -16.07 8.29 4.39
CA ALA A 84 -17.42 7.94 4.82
C ALA A 84 -17.49 7.63 6.34
N GLU A 85 -16.51 6.87 6.86
CA GLU A 85 -16.48 6.58 8.31
C GLU A 85 -16.09 7.81 9.13
N TYR A 86 -15.23 8.69 8.61
CA TYR A 86 -14.92 9.97 9.25
C TYR A 86 -16.19 10.80 9.44
N ASP A 87 -16.97 10.98 8.38
CA ASP A 87 -18.21 11.76 8.41
C ASP A 87 -19.27 11.19 9.36
N LYS A 88 -19.26 9.87 9.54
CA LYS A 88 -20.19 9.17 10.42
C LYS A 88 -19.79 9.22 11.89
N LEU A 89 -18.49 9.15 12.18
CA LEU A 89 -17.98 8.95 13.54
C LEU A 89 -17.51 10.24 14.21
N VAL A 90 -17.05 11.23 13.42
CA VAL A 90 -16.49 12.47 13.96
C VAL A 90 -17.61 13.47 14.27
N THR A 91 -17.75 13.80 15.55
CA THR A 91 -18.81 14.71 16.02
C THR A 91 -18.27 16.00 16.64
N PHE A 92 -16.99 16.07 16.97
CA PHE A 92 -16.42 17.27 17.58
C PHE A 92 -16.33 18.41 16.55
N PRO A 93 -16.93 19.62 16.83
CA PRO A 93 -17.12 20.67 15.84
C PRO A 93 -15.84 21.12 15.12
N LEU A 94 -14.71 21.21 15.83
CA LEU A 94 -13.43 21.58 15.23
C LEU A 94 -13.00 20.58 14.15
N TYR A 95 -13.20 19.29 14.38
CA TYR A 95 -12.81 18.24 13.45
C TYR A 95 -13.80 18.09 12.29
N CYS A 96 -15.05 18.56 12.47
CA CYS A 96 -16.04 18.60 11.39
C CYS A 96 -15.78 19.73 10.38
N ALA A 97 -14.89 20.70 10.69
CA ALA A 97 -14.52 21.76 9.76
C ALA A 97 -13.93 21.15 8.47
N SER A 98 -14.44 21.59 7.31
CA SER A 98 -14.08 21.01 6.00
C SER A 98 -12.58 21.05 5.72
N ALA A 99 -11.89 22.12 6.11
CA ALA A 99 -10.45 22.23 5.95
C ALA A 99 -9.68 21.21 6.81
N PHE A 100 -10.10 21.00 8.06
CA PHE A 100 -9.49 20.00 8.94
C PHE A 100 -9.74 18.58 8.41
N ARG A 101 -11.00 18.27 8.08
CA ARG A 101 -11.38 16.98 7.49
C ARG A 101 -10.52 16.66 6.26
N LYS A 102 -10.42 17.60 5.33
CA LYS A 102 -9.62 17.42 4.12
C LYS A 102 -8.15 17.17 4.47
N ALA A 103 -7.55 18.02 5.28
CA ALA A 103 -6.13 17.89 5.65
C ALA A 103 -5.84 16.56 6.37
N TYR A 104 -6.76 16.09 7.24
CA TYR A 104 -6.63 14.84 7.94
C TYR A 104 -6.67 13.63 6.99
N LEU A 105 -7.69 13.56 6.12
CA LEU A 105 -7.86 12.45 5.19
C LEU A 105 -6.74 12.41 4.14
N ASP A 106 -6.36 13.55 3.60
CA ASP A 106 -5.22 13.66 2.70
C ASP A 106 -3.92 13.22 3.40
N GLY A 107 -3.75 13.59 4.67
CA GLY A 107 -2.60 13.18 5.49
C GLY A 107 -2.52 11.67 5.68
N VAL A 108 -3.64 11.00 5.99
CA VAL A 108 -3.68 9.54 6.13
C VAL A 108 -3.30 8.86 4.82
N MET A 109 -3.82 9.33 3.68
CA MET A 109 -3.47 8.73 2.38
C MET A 109 -2.02 9.03 1.98
N ALA A 110 -1.52 10.24 2.25
CA ALA A 110 -0.11 10.57 2.02
C ALA A 110 0.83 9.68 2.85
N ASP A 111 0.50 9.44 4.11
CA ASP A 111 1.26 8.53 4.96
C ASP A 111 1.18 7.09 4.43
N SER A 112 0.02 6.64 3.96
CA SER A 112 -0.15 5.32 3.36
C SER A 112 0.78 5.10 2.18
N TYR A 113 0.87 6.05 1.25
CA TYR A 113 1.82 5.96 0.14
C TYR A 113 3.28 6.05 0.59
N GLY A 114 3.59 6.90 1.57
CA GLY A 114 4.92 6.98 2.16
C GLY A 114 5.35 5.67 2.79
N TYR A 115 4.48 5.04 3.59
CA TYR A 115 4.74 3.74 4.20
C TYR A 115 4.80 2.60 3.17
N ALA A 116 3.97 2.61 2.14
CA ALA A 116 4.09 1.66 1.03
C ALA A 116 5.48 1.73 0.38
N GLY A 117 5.97 2.94 0.11
CA GLY A 117 7.31 3.12 -0.45
C GLY A 117 8.43 2.64 0.46
N THR A 118 8.35 2.94 1.77
CA THR A 118 9.36 2.47 2.75
C THR A 118 9.31 0.96 2.91
N GLU A 119 8.12 0.35 2.93
CA GLU A 119 7.96 -1.11 3.01
C GLU A 119 8.55 -1.80 1.78
N ILE A 120 8.29 -1.29 0.58
CA ILE A 120 8.86 -1.81 -0.65
C ILE A 120 10.38 -1.80 -0.59
N ILE A 121 11.00 -0.67 -0.25
CA ILE A 121 12.45 -0.54 -0.17
C ILE A 121 13.01 -1.46 0.91
N ARG A 122 12.39 -1.50 2.10
CA ARG A 122 12.81 -2.36 3.21
C ARG A 122 12.84 -3.84 2.84
N ARG A 123 11.82 -4.31 2.12
CA ARG A 123 11.71 -5.72 1.72
C ARG A 123 12.63 -6.09 0.55
N VAL A 124 13.02 -5.13 -0.26
CA VAL A 124 13.97 -5.37 -1.38
C VAL A 124 15.41 -5.33 -0.88
N VAL A 125 15.78 -4.29 -0.12
CA VAL A 125 17.18 -4.04 0.30
C VAL A 125 17.51 -4.69 1.64
N GLY A 126 16.53 -4.78 2.56
CA GLY A 126 16.73 -5.29 3.92
C GLY A 126 16.76 -6.81 4.01
N ASP A 127 16.92 -7.31 5.24
CA ASP A 127 17.07 -8.74 5.54
C ASP A 127 15.73 -9.51 5.48
N SER A 128 14.61 -8.84 5.79
CA SER A 128 13.27 -9.46 5.81
C SER A 128 12.60 -9.41 4.44
N LYS A 129 13.08 -10.19 3.50
CA LYS A 129 12.55 -10.24 2.12
C LYS A 129 11.21 -10.99 2.04
N VAL A 130 10.39 -10.62 1.06
CA VAL A 130 9.12 -11.29 0.75
C VAL A 130 9.32 -12.41 -0.27
N ILE A 131 8.40 -13.38 -0.26
CA ILE A 131 8.48 -14.55 -1.15
C ILE A 131 8.44 -14.14 -2.63
N GLU A 132 7.69 -13.09 -2.98
CA GLU A 132 7.56 -12.57 -4.33
C GLU A 132 8.92 -12.10 -4.90
N VAL A 133 9.83 -11.67 -4.05
CA VAL A 133 11.20 -11.28 -4.43
C VAL A 133 12.13 -12.48 -4.38
N THR A 134 12.09 -13.28 -3.32
CA THR A 134 13.04 -14.38 -3.12
C THR A 134 12.80 -15.58 -4.04
N SER A 135 11.57 -15.79 -4.50
CA SER A 135 11.23 -16.87 -5.44
C SER A 135 11.82 -16.65 -6.84
N VAL A 136 12.21 -15.42 -7.19
CA VAL A 136 12.86 -15.13 -8.48
C VAL A 136 14.34 -15.40 -8.33
N THR A 137 14.77 -16.59 -8.75
CA THR A 137 16.17 -17.05 -8.59
C THR A 137 17.09 -16.63 -9.71
N ASP A 138 16.54 -16.36 -10.91
CA ASP A 138 17.32 -15.87 -12.06
C ASP A 138 17.70 -14.39 -11.86
N PRO A 139 19.00 -14.08 -11.77
CA PRO A 139 19.46 -12.69 -11.63
C PRO A 139 19.04 -11.78 -12.79
N ALA A 140 18.86 -12.31 -13.99
CA ALA A 140 18.45 -11.53 -15.18
C ALA A 140 17.01 -11.01 -15.06
N GLN A 141 16.16 -11.70 -14.30
CA GLN A 141 14.79 -11.27 -13.97
C GLN A 141 14.76 -10.51 -12.65
N ARG A 142 15.48 -10.98 -11.66
CA ARG A 142 15.43 -10.46 -10.30
C ARG A 142 15.97 -9.03 -10.17
N LEU A 143 17.15 -8.76 -10.74
CA LEU A 143 17.77 -7.44 -10.60
C LEU A 143 16.94 -6.29 -11.19
N PRO A 144 16.40 -6.41 -12.43
CA PRO A 144 15.52 -5.36 -12.95
C PRO A 144 14.21 -5.25 -12.15
N MET A 145 13.64 -6.35 -11.65
CA MET A 145 12.48 -6.34 -10.77
C MET A 145 12.76 -5.57 -9.46
N GLU A 146 13.88 -5.87 -8.80
CA GLU A 146 14.28 -5.18 -7.56
C GLU A 146 14.49 -3.68 -7.81
N ARG A 147 15.08 -3.29 -8.94
CA ARG A 147 15.25 -1.88 -9.33
C ARG A 147 13.92 -1.19 -9.56
N ALA A 148 13.01 -1.81 -10.32
CA ALA A 148 11.68 -1.25 -10.56
C ALA A 148 10.91 -1.03 -9.26
N LEU A 149 11.01 -1.95 -8.30
CA LEU A 149 10.40 -1.81 -6.98
C LEU A 149 11.04 -0.66 -6.17
N ILE A 150 12.36 -0.50 -6.22
CA ILE A 150 13.05 0.61 -5.55
C ILE A 150 12.63 1.95 -6.16
N ASP A 151 12.58 2.05 -7.49
CA ASP A 151 12.17 3.27 -8.19
C ASP A 151 10.74 3.66 -7.85
N LEU A 152 9.82 2.68 -7.81
CA LEU A 152 8.47 2.89 -7.31
C LEU A 152 8.46 3.37 -5.86
N GLY A 153 9.22 2.72 -4.98
CA GLY A 153 9.30 3.10 -3.57
C GLY A 153 9.75 4.55 -3.39
N ILE A 154 10.77 4.97 -4.14
CA ILE A 154 11.27 6.35 -4.16
C ILE A 154 10.18 7.31 -4.67
N TYR A 155 9.48 6.94 -5.73
CA TYR A 155 8.37 7.74 -6.28
C TYR A 155 7.28 7.96 -5.24
N LEU A 156 6.81 6.89 -4.60
CA LEU A 156 5.75 6.95 -3.59
C LEU A 156 6.14 7.86 -2.42
N ILE A 157 7.36 7.72 -1.89
CA ILE A 157 7.84 8.55 -0.78
C ILE A 157 7.91 10.02 -1.17
N LYS A 158 8.48 10.33 -2.34
CA LYS A 158 8.71 11.72 -2.76
C LYS A 158 7.43 12.44 -3.17
N ASN A 159 6.45 11.73 -3.73
CA ASN A 159 5.24 12.31 -4.28
C ASN A 159 4.00 12.13 -3.37
N ARG A 160 4.14 11.52 -2.18
CA ARG A 160 3.05 11.18 -1.27
C ARG A 160 2.09 12.35 -0.97
N ALA A 161 2.61 13.57 -0.85
CA ALA A 161 1.82 14.76 -0.55
C ALA A 161 1.16 15.41 -1.79
N GLY A 162 1.40 14.87 -2.99
CA GLY A 162 0.90 15.40 -4.26
C GLY A 162 -0.52 14.95 -4.63
N GLY A 163 -1.26 14.32 -3.71
CA GLY A 163 -2.61 13.84 -3.98
C GLY A 163 -2.63 12.59 -4.85
N LEU A 164 -1.73 11.64 -4.57
CA LEU A 164 -1.71 10.34 -5.26
C LEU A 164 -3.06 9.61 -5.08
N ASN A 165 -3.43 8.85 -6.09
CA ASN A 165 -4.58 7.95 -6.11
C ASN A 165 -4.21 6.63 -6.80
N GLY A 166 -5.13 5.68 -6.84
CA GLY A 166 -4.88 4.37 -7.43
C GLY A 166 -4.44 4.45 -8.89
N ALA A 167 -5.02 5.34 -9.68
CA ALA A 167 -4.63 5.54 -11.07
C ALA A 167 -3.19 6.06 -11.21
N ALA A 168 -2.83 7.10 -10.46
CA ALA A 168 -1.51 7.72 -10.53
C ALA A 168 -0.38 6.72 -10.17
N VAL A 169 -0.57 5.95 -9.09
CA VAL A 169 0.47 5.00 -8.65
C VAL A 169 0.63 3.79 -9.58
N THR A 170 -0.47 3.30 -10.15
CA THR A 170 -0.41 2.18 -11.10
C THR A 170 0.13 2.62 -12.46
N GLU A 171 -0.21 3.81 -12.92
CA GLU A 171 0.30 4.38 -14.16
C GLU A 171 1.81 4.63 -14.07
N GLU A 172 2.29 5.13 -12.94
CA GLU A 172 3.73 5.31 -12.74
C GLU A 172 4.46 3.97 -12.74
N PHE A 173 3.95 2.96 -12.03
CA PHE A 173 4.59 1.66 -12.02
C PHE A 173 4.62 1.01 -13.41
N ARG A 174 3.57 1.20 -14.21
CA ARG A 174 3.55 0.75 -15.61
C ARG A 174 4.66 1.42 -16.45
N LYS A 175 4.93 2.72 -16.23
CA LYS A 175 6.05 3.42 -16.89
C LYS A 175 7.41 2.87 -16.46
N ILE A 176 7.54 2.53 -15.18
CA ILE A 176 8.79 1.94 -14.65
C ILE A 176 9.03 0.54 -15.25
N LEU A 177 7.96 -0.22 -15.50
CA LEU A 177 8.05 -1.57 -16.09
C LEU A 177 8.31 -1.56 -17.60
N ALA A 178 8.08 -0.45 -18.32
CA ALA A 178 8.24 -0.33 -19.78
C ALA A 178 9.69 -0.11 -20.19
#